data_f078f4eb48fb201ff4d9b301e78cdeeb
#
_entry.id   f078f4eb48fb201ff4d9b301e78cdeeb
#
_cell.length_a   1.000
_cell.length_b   1.000
_cell.length_c   1.000
_cell.angle_alpha   90.00
_cell.angle_beta   90.00
_cell.angle_gamma   90.00
#
_symmetry.space_group_name_H-M   'P 1'
#
loop_
_entity.id
_entity.type
_entity.pdbx_description
1 polymer ?
#
loop_
_entity_poly.entity_id
_entity_poly.type
_entity_poly.pdbx_seq_one_letter_code
_entity_poly.pdbx_strand_id
1 'polypeptide(L)'
;MIRRAKPEDRAAVEAIVREAYSIYVERIGKPPGPMLDDYARLIADGVVSVLEDADAAIAAIIVLLAKPDHLLLDNIAVRPDRQGQGLGRQLIAFAEAEARRLGFMELRLYTHETMTENIALYTRLGFAETGRGHDAGYDRVFMTKRLGKSGS
;
A
#
# COMPACT_ATOMS: atom_id res chain seq x y z
N MET A 1 6.21 -13.93 -6.13
CA MET A 1 5.26 -14.62 -5.25
C MET A 1 4.91 -13.73 -4.06
N ILE A 2 3.64 -13.62 -3.75
CA ILE A 2 3.19 -12.80 -2.62
C ILE A 2 2.85 -13.73 -1.45
N ARG A 3 3.40 -13.42 -0.28
CA ARG A 3 3.15 -14.19 0.95
C ARG A 3 3.01 -13.25 2.13
N ARG A 4 2.44 -13.75 3.22
CA ARG A 4 2.36 -12.99 4.47
C ARG A 4 3.77 -12.80 5.04
N ALA A 5 4.03 -11.62 5.59
CA ALA A 5 5.30 -11.31 6.21
C ALA A 5 5.48 -12.09 7.51
N LYS A 6 6.72 -12.48 7.79
CA LYS A 6 7.13 -13.16 9.02
C LYS A 6 7.94 -12.20 9.89
N PRO A 7 8.06 -12.46 11.21
CA PRO A 7 8.85 -11.57 12.09
C PRO A 7 10.27 -11.29 11.59
N GLU A 8 10.93 -12.27 10.98
CA GLU A 8 12.27 -12.10 10.42
C GLU A 8 12.32 -11.17 9.20
N ASP A 9 11.18 -10.86 8.59
CA ASP A 9 11.12 -9.94 7.45
C ASP A 9 11.12 -8.47 7.86
N ARG A 10 11.01 -8.17 9.15
CA ARG A 10 10.84 -6.80 9.66
C ARG A 10 11.88 -5.82 9.12
N ALA A 11 13.15 -6.19 9.20
CA ALA A 11 14.24 -5.29 8.77
C ALA A 11 14.11 -4.95 7.28
N ALA A 12 13.79 -5.95 6.44
CA ALA A 12 13.61 -5.74 5.01
C ALA A 12 12.38 -4.86 4.71
N VAL A 13 11.27 -5.11 5.42
CA VAL A 13 10.05 -4.30 5.27
C VAL A 13 10.32 -2.84 5.63
N GLU A 14 10.96 -2.60 6.77
CA GLU A 14 11.26 -1.24 7.21
C GLU A 14 12.22 -0.53 6.25
N ALA A 15 13.21 -1.24 5.72
CA ALA A 15 14.15 -0.67 4.76
C ALA A 15 13.45 -0.28 3.45
N ILE A 16 12.58 -1.13 2.95
CA ILE A 16 11.83 -0.85 1.71
C ILE A 16 10.93 0.37 1.87
N VAL A 17 10.22 0.45 2.99
CA VAL A 17 9.35 1.61 3.26
C VAL A 17 10.18 2.88 3.33
N ARG A 18 11.28 2.87 4.07
CA ARG A 18 12.15 4.03 4.21
C ARG A 18 12.69 4.49 2.86
N GLU A 19 13.17 3.57 2.03
CA GLU A 19 13.72 3.91 0.72
C GLU A 19 12.65 4.41 -0.23
N ALA A 20 11.48 3.77 -0.25
CA ALA A 20 10.41 4.13 -1.17
C ALA A 20 9.80 5.50 -0.86
N TYR A 21 9.71 5.85 0.42
CA TYR A 21 9.07 7.11 0.83
C TYR A 21 10.03 8.25 1.12
N SER A 22 11.34 8.02 1.09
CA SER A 22 12.33 9.06 1.45
C SER A 22 12.21 10.32 0.59
N ILE A 23 11.87 10.18 -0.69
CA ILE A 23 11.73 11.32 -1.61
C ILE A 23 10.61 12.27 -1.19
N TYR A 24 9.66 11.79 -0.40
CA TYR A 24 8.50 12.59 0.00
C TYR A 24 8.71 13.38 1.28
N VAL A 25 9.77 13.08 2.05
CA VAL A 25 10.05 13.78 3.30
C VAL A 25 10.20 15.28 3.08
N GLU A 26 10.96 15.68 2.07
CA GLU A 26 11.14 17.09 1.74
C GLU A 26 9.85 17.75 1.26
N ARG A 27 9.08 17.04 0.41
CA ARG A 27 7.82 17.58 -0.13
C ARG A 27 6.78 17.82 0.96
N ILE A 28 6.72 16.94 1.94
CA ILE A 28 5.73 17.02 3.02
C ILE A 28 6.25 17.89 4.16
N GLY A 29 7.57 17.96 4.34
CA GLY A 29 8.21 18.65 5.45
C GLY A 29 8.38 17.81 6.71
N LYS A 30 8.00 16.52 6.64
CA LYS A 30 8.12 15.55 7.71
C LYS A 30 7.96 14.14 7.12
N PRO A 31 8.32 13.06 7.85
CA PRO A 31 8.12 11.71 7.34
C PRO A 31 6.65 11.41 7.05
N PRO A 32 6.32 10.80 5.89
CA PRO A 32 4.96 10.29 5.63
C PRO A 32 4.55 9.25 6.66
N GLY A 33 3.25 9.12 6.89
CA GLY A 33 2.71 8.19 7.87
C GLY A 33 3.28 6.78 7.81
N PRO A 34 3.40 6.14 6.62
CA PRO A 34 3.96 4.79 6.52
C PRO A 34 5.37 4.63 7.08
N MET A 35 6.18 5.69 7.09
CA MET A 35 7.53 5.63 7.67
C MET A 35 7.52 5.60 9.19
N LEU A 36 6.40 5.95 9.82
CA LEU A 36 6.24 6.02 11.27
C LEU A 36 5.50 4.81 11.86
N ASP A 37 5.00 3.91 11.02
CA ASP A 37 4.23 2.75 11.48
C ASP A 37 5.10 1.73 12.20
N ASP A 38 4.48 1.03 13.16
CA ASP A 38 5.12 -0.05 13.90
C ASP A 38 4.98 -1.37 13.11
N TYR A 39 5.97 -1.65 12.27
CA TYR A 39 5.92 -2.84 11.40
C TYR A 39 6.05 -4.16 12.15
N ALA A 40 6.68 -4.16 13.32
CA ALA A 40 6.70 -5.36 14.16
C ALA A 40 5.27 -5.76 14.55
N ARG A 41 4.48 -4.78 14.94
CA ARG A 41 3.08 -5.01 15.32
C ARG A 41 2.22 -5.38 14.12
N LEU A 42 2.37 -4.66 13.01
CA LEU A 42 1.60 -4.94 11.79
C LEU A 42 1.89 -6.35 11.27
N ILE A 43 3.14 -6.78 11.31
CA ILE A 43 3.52 -8.13 10.93
C ILE A 43 2.90 -9.16 11.89
N ALA A 44 2.97 -8.90 13.19
CA ALA A 44 2.36 -9.78 14.19
C ALA A 44 0.85 -9.90 14.00
N ASP A 45 0.20 -8.81 13.59
CA ASP A 45 -1.24 -8.79 13.33
C ASP A 45 -1.62 -9.47 12.01
N GLY A 46 -0.63 -9.88 11.19
CA GLY A 46 -0.88 -10.60 9.95
C GLY A 46 -1.39 -9.74 8.80
N VAL A 47 -1.21 -8.43 8.87
CA VAL A 47 -1.75 -7.49 7.86
C VAL A 47 -0.71 -7.04 6.83
N VAL A 48 0.54 -7.48 6.95
CA VAL A 48 1.61 -7.17 6.01
C VAL A 48 1.87 -8.38 5.11
N SER A 49 1.89 -8.15 3.80
CA SER A 49 2.31 -9.16 2.82
C SER A 49 3.51 -8.64 2.04
N VAL A 50 4.37 -9.55 1.62
CA VAL A 50 5.59 -9.23 0.89
C VAL A 50 5.57 -9.91 -0.46
N LEU A 51 6.16 -9.25 -1.46
CA LEU A 51 6.34 -9.81 -2.80
C LEU A 51 7.82 -10.19 -2.95
N GLU A 52 8.06 -11.49 -3.12
CA GLU A 52 9.41 -12.01 -3.34
C GLU A 52 9.71 -12.08 -4.83
N ASP A 53 10.94 -11.74 -5.20
CA ASP A 53 11.43 -11.91 -6.56
C ASP A 53 11.92 -13.35 -6.79
N ALA A 54 12.49 -13.60 -7.96
CA ALA A 54 12.99 -14.95 -8.33
C ALA A 54 14.08 -15.46 -7.41
N ASP A 55 14.80 -14.57 -6.73
CA ASP A 55 15.88 -14.92 -5.80
C ASP A 55 15.40 -15.01 -4.35
N ALA A 56 14.08 -14.99 -4.14
CA ALA A 56 13.43 -14.98 -2.84
C ALA A 56 13.76 -13.73 -2.00
N ALA A 57 14.25 -12.66 -2.63
CA ALA A 57 14.44 -11.37 -1.98
C ALA A 57 13.14 -10.59 -2.00
N ILE A 58 12.87 -9.85 -0.92
CA ILE A 58 11.66 -9.03 -0.84
C ILE A 58 11.84 -7.79 -1.72
N ALA A 59 10.98 -7.65 -2.72
CA ALA A 59 11.01 -6.53 -3.67
C ALA A 59 9.96 -5.47 -3.37
N ALA A 60 8.87 -5.83 -2.68
CA ALA A 60 7.77 -4.92 -2.39
C ALA A 60 6.96 -5.41 -1.20
N ILE A 61 6.20 -4.50 -0.60
CA ILE A 61 5.31 -4.84 0.51
C ILE A 61 3.95 -4.17 0.33
N ILE A 62 2.94 -4.74 0.96
CA ILE A 62 1.61 -4.15 1.03
C ILE A 62 1.02 -4.37 2.42
N VAL A 63 0.34 -3.35 2.94
CA VAL A 63 -0.38 -3.42 4.22
C VAL A 63 -1.86 -3.23 3.94
N LEU A 64 -2.68 -4.21 4.34
CA LEU A 64 -4.13 -4.20 4.13
C LEU A 64 -4.82 -4.30 5.48
N LEU A 65 -5.73 -3.36 5.76
CA LEU A 65 -6.48 -3.32 7.01
C LEU A 65 -7.98 -3.48 6.72
N ALA A 66 -8.59 -4.53 7.30
CA ALA A 66 -10.02 -4.75 7.17
C ALA A 66 -10.79 -3.75 8.04
N LYS A 67 -11.64 -2.95 7.41
CA LYS A 67 -12.53 -2.01 8.07
C LYS A 67 -13.95 -2.59 8.05
N PRO A 68 -14.93 -1.96 8.74
CA PRO A 68 -16.29 -2.53 8.78
C PRO A 68 -16.93 -2.71 7.40
N ASP A 69 -16.66 -1.82 6.45
CA ASP A 69 -17.34 -1.80 5.15
C ASP A 69 -16.43 -1.78 3.93
N HIS A 70 -15.10 -1.86 4.13
CA HIS A 70 -14.14 -1.84 3.03
C HIS A 70 -12.79 -2.41 3.47
N LEU A 71 -11.95 -2.72 2.49
CA LEU A 71 -10.56 -3.05 2.75
C LEU A 71 -9.72 -1.78 2.52
N LEU A 72 -8.98 -1.37 3.54
CA LEU A 72 -8.10 -0.22 3.44
C LEU A 72 -6.70 -0.66 3.00
N LEU A 73 -6.24 -0.13 1.88
CA LEU A 73 -4.87 -0.26 1.45
C LEU A 73 -4.09 0.83 2.20
N ASP A 74 -3.46 0.43 3.30
CA ASP A 74 -2.76 1.38 4.18
C ASP A 74 -1.43 1.83 3.59
N ASN A 75 -0.75 0.94 2.87
CA ASN A 75 0.58 1.21 2.38
C ASN A 75 0.99 0.21 1.29
N ILE A 76 1.58 0.71 0.22
CA ILE A 76 2.33 -0.06 -0.77
C ILE A 76 3.71 0.57 -0.88
N ALA A 77 4.76 -0.24 -0.84
CA ALA A 77 6.11 0.23 -1.07
C ALA A 77 6.85 -0.76 -1.96
N VAL A 78 7.49 -0.25 -3.00
CA VAL A 78 8.29 -1.02 -3.94
C VAL A 78 9.73 -0.54 -3.86
N ARG A 79 10.68 -1.47 -3.80
CA ARG A 79 12.10 -1.10 -3.81
C ARG A 79 12.38 -0.20 -5.01
N PRO A 80 13.13 0.90 -4.81
CA PRO A 80 13.41 1.84 -5.92
C PRO A 80 14.03 1.16 -7.15
N ASP A 81 14.88 0.15 -6.97
CA ASP A 81 15.50 -0.59 -8.08
C ASP A 81 14.55 -1.56 -8.79
N ARG A 82 13.33 -1.70 -8.28
CA ARG A 82 12.31 -2.60 -8.84
C ARG A 82 11.09 -1.85 -9.35
N GLN A 83 11.07 -0.54 -9.27
CA GLN A 83 9.97 0.27 -9.81
C GLN A 83 9.92 0.17 -11.33
N GLY A 84 8.72 0.30 -11.88
CA GLY A 84 8.51 0.20 -13.33
C GLY A 84 8.42 -1.23 -13.86
N GLN A 85 8.38 -2.24 -12.99
CA GLN A 85 8.30 -3.65 -13.39
C GLN A 85 6.91 -4.26 -13.18
N GLY A 86 5.91 -3.44 -12.88
CA GLY A 86 4.54 -3.92 -12.68
C GLY A 86 4.26 -4.53 -11.32
N LEU A 87 5.14 -4.35 -10.34
CA LEU A 87 4.94 -4.93 -9.00
C LEU A 87 3.77 -4.28 -8.27
N GLY A 88 3.60 -2.96 -8.42
CA GLY A 88 2.45 -2.27 -7.84
C GLY A 88 1.13 -2.83 -8.37
N ARG A 89 1.06 -3.12 -9.67
CA ARG A 89 -0.12 -3.73 -10.29
C ARG A 89 -0.40 -5.12 -9.71
N GLN A 90 0.65 -5.93 -9.51
CA GLN A 90 0.51 -7.25 -8.89
C GLN A 90 -0.03 -7.14 -7.47
N LEU A 91 0.46 -6.17 -6.71
CA LEU A 91 0.00 -5.96 -5.32
C LEU A 91 -1.46 -5.48 -5.28
N ILE A 92 -1.87 -4.62 -6.22
CA ILE A 92 -3.27 -4.19 -6.29
C ILE A 92 -4.18 -5.37 -6.67
N ALA A 93 -3.76 -6.23 -7.61
CA ALA A 93 -4.51 -7.43 -7.94
C ALA A 93 -4.67 -8.36 -6.72
N PHE A 94 -3.61 -8.49 -5.92
CA PHE A 94 -3.66 -9.24 -4.67
C PHE A 94 -4.65 -8.61 -3.69
N ALA A 95 -4.63 -7.28 -3.55
CA ALA A 95 -5.55 -6.57 -2.66
C ALA A 95 -7.01 -6.75 -3.09
N GLU A 96 -7.28 -6.72 -4.40
CA GLU A 96 -8.63 -6.94 -4.93
C GLU A 96 -9.12 -8.35 -4.61
N ALA A 97 -8.26 -9.36 -4.76
CA ALA A 97 -8.60 -10.74 -4.44
C ALA A 97 -8.89 -10.90 -2.94
N GLU A 98 -8.08 -10.26 -2.09
CA GLU A 98 -8.30 -10.30 -0.64
C GLU A 98 -9.62 -9.61 -0.26
N ALA A 99 -9.92 -8.45 -0.87
CA ALA A 99 -11.17 -7.75 -0.61
C ALA A 99 -12.38 -8.62 -0.97
N ARG A 100 -12.33 -9.28 -2.13
CA ARG A 100 -13.41 -10.19 -2.56
C ARG A 100 -13.54 -11.38 -1.63
N ARG A 101 -12.42 -11.97 -1.21
CA ARG A 101 -12.41 -13.10 -0.28
C ARG A 101 -13.07 -12.73 1.05
N LEU A 102 -12.87 -11.49 1.50
CA LEU A 102 -13.43 -11.00 2.76
C LEU A 102 -14.84 -10.43 2.60
N GLY A 103 -15.39 -10.42 1.37
CA GLY A 103 -16.74 -9.92 1.12
C GLY A 103 -16.86 -8.43 0.94
N PHE A 104 -15.75 -7.71 0.74
CA PHE A 104 -15.78 -6.28 0.51
C PHE A 104 -15.97 -5.96 -0.96
N MET A 105 -16.69 -4.86 -1.22
CA MET A 105 -16.96 -4.37 -2.58
C MET A 105 -16.06 -3.20 -2.97
N GLU A 106 -15.23 -2.71 -2.05
CA GLU A 106 -14.40 -1.56 -2.28
C GLU A 106 -13.02 -1.72 -1.66
N LEU A 107 -12.01 -1.22 -2.40
CA LEU A 107 -10.70 -0.89 -1.85
C LEU A 107 -10.66 0.61 -1.67
N ARG A 108 -10.18 1.06 -0.52
CA ARG A 108 -9.96 2.49 -0.25
C ARG A 108 -8.52 2.71 0.15
N LEU A 109 -8.02 3.90 -0.16
CA LEU A 109 -6.70 4.34 0.29
C LEU A 109 -6.72 5.84 0.52
N TYR A 110 -5.71 6.34 1.19
CA TYR A 110 -5.40 7.75 1.20
C TYR A 110 -3.90 7.93 0.98
N THR A 111 -3.54 9.07 0.41
CA THR A 111 -2.16 9.45 0.18
C THR A 111 -2.03 10.94 0.43
N HIS A 112 -0.81 11.46 0.46
CA HIS A 112 -0.58 12.90 0.62
C HIS A 112 -0.75 13.61 -0.73
N GLU A 113 -1.29 14.83 -0.72
CA GLU A 113 -1.55 15.57 -1.97
C GLU A 113 -0.27 15.87 -2.77
N THR A 114 0.90 15.93 -2.12
CA THR A 114 2.17 16.15 -2.81
C THR A 114 2.75 14.89 -3.43
N MET A 115 2.19 13.73 -3.12
CA MET A 115 2.64 12.45 -3.68
C MET A 115 1.98 12.20 -5.04
N THR A 116 2.25 13.10 -5.99
CA THR A 116 1.59 13.11 -7.28
C THR A 116 1.85 11.85 -8.11
N GLU A 117 3.02 11.24 -7.96
CA GLU A 117 3.37 9.98 -8.63
C GLU A 117 2.45 8.85 -8.16
N ASN A 118 2.18 8.79 -6.85
CA ASN A 118 1.27 7.78 -6.28
C ASN A 118 -0.15 8.00 -6.74
N ILE A 119 -0.61 9.26 -6.73
CA ILE A 119 -1.97 9.59 -7.19
C ILE A 119 -2.15 9.16 -8.64
N ALA A 120 -1.16 9.46 -9.50
CA ALA A 120 -1.20 9.07 -10.91
C ALA A 120 -1.21 7.53 -11.06
N LEU A 121 -0.39 6.82 -10.29
CA LEU A 121 -0.34 5.36 -10.31
C LEU A 121 -1.70 4.76 -9.93
N TYR A 122 -2.28 5.19 -8.82
CA TYR A 122 -3.56 4.65 -8.37
C TYR A 122 -4.69 4.98 -9.34
N THR A 123 -4.67 6.17 -9.95
CA THR A 123 -5.64 6.54 -10.97
C THR A 123 -5.56 5.57 -12.16
N ARG A 124 -4.33 5.25 -12.62
CA ARG A 124 -4.13 4.28 -13.71
C ARG A 124 -4.61 2.89 -13.32
N LEU A 125 -4.55 2.55 -12.05
CA LEU A 125 -4.97 1.22 -11.55
C LEU A 125 -6.47 1.17 -11.23
N GLY A 126 -7.22 2.22 -11.55
CA GLY A 126 -8.67 2.20 -11.44
C GLY A 126 -9.25 2.86 -10.21
N PHE A 127 -8.44 3.51 -9.39
CA PHE A 127 -8.94 4.28 -8.25
C PHE A 127 -9.42 5.65 -8.70
N ALA A 128 -10.51 6.11 -8.09
CA ALA A 128 -11.04 7.46 -8.30
C ALA A 128 -10.89 8.27 -7.01
N GLU A 129 -10.52 9.54 -7.15
CA GLU A 129 -10.47 10.45 -6.01
C GLU A 129 -11.89 10.71 -5.51
N THR A 130 -12.10 10.53 -4.20
CA THR A 130 -13.40 10.72 -3.57
C THR A 130 -13.45 11.93 -2.65
N GLY A 131 -12.31 12.50 -2.30
CA GLY A 131 -12.26 13.69 -1.46
C GLY A 131 -10.86 14.04 -1.04
N ARG A 132 -10.74 15.20 -0.40
CA ARG A 132 -9.49 15.67 0.19
C ARG A 132 -9.77 16.22 1.57
N GLY A 133 -8.79 16.12 2.48
CA GLY A 133 -8.94 16.65 3.81
C GLY A 133 -7.63 16.69 4.57
N HIS A 134 -7.64 17.45 5.67
CA HIS A 134 -6.50 17.53 6.57
C HIS A 134 -6.81 16.64 7.78
N ASP A 135 -5.92 15.70 8.05
CA ASP A 135 -6.09 14.73 9.13
C ASP A 135 -4.75 14.32 9.69
N ALA A 136 -4.64 14.24 11.02
CA ALA A 136 -3.42 13.86 11.71
C ALA A 136 -2.18 14.66 11.27
N GLY A 137 -2.38 15.93 10.87
CA GLY A 137 -1.29 16.80 10.42
C GLY A 137 -0.89 16.64 8.96
N TYR A 138 -1.67 15.91 8.15
CA TYR A 138 -1.37 15.68 6.73
C TYR A 138 -2.53 16.09 5.83
N ASP A 139 -2.18 16.63 4.66
CA ASP A 139 -3.15 16.97 3.62
C ASP A 139 -3.38 15.73 2.76
N ARG A 140 -4.50 15.06 2.96
CA ARG A 140 -4.78 13.75 2.38
C ARG A 140 -5.69 13.82 1.17
N VAL A 141 -5.41 12.92 0.22
CA VAL A 141 -6.26 12.63 -0.93
C VAL A 141 -6.84 11.23 -0.70
N PHE A 142 -8.17 11.12 -0.69
CA PHE A 142 -8.86 9.86 -0.48
C PHE A 142 -9.27 9.29 -1.83
N MET A 143 -9.01 8.00 -2.05
CA MET A 143 -9.29 7.32 -3.31
C MET A 143 -10.00 6.00 -3.05
N THR A 144 -10.89 5.63 -3.98
CA THR A 144 -11.67 4.39 -3.88
C THR A 144 -11.68 3.68 -5.22
N LYS A 145 -11.53 2.35 -5.16
CA LYS A 145 -11.75 1.49 -6.32
C LYS A 145 -12.89 0.53 -5.99
N ARG A 146 -13.96 0.59 -6.78
CA ARG A 146 -15.06 -0.36 -6.67
C ARG A 146 -14.70 -1.65 -7.39
N LEU A 147 -15.03 -2.77 -6.77
CA LEU A 147 -14.74 -4.08 -7.33
C LEU A 147 -15.95 -4.59 -8.07
N GLY A 148 -15.72 -5.18 -9.25
CA GLY A 148 -16.77 -5.88 -9.96
C GLY A 148 -17.19 -7.15 -9.23
N LYS A 149 -18.32 -7.73 -9.63
CA LYS A 149 -18.77 -9.00 -9.08
C LYS A 149 -17.73 -10.08 -9.37
N SER A 150 -17.57 -11.01 -8.42
CA SER A 150 -16.69 -12.16 -8.61
C SER A 150 -17.10 -12.92 -9.86
N GLY A 151 -16.14 -13.21 -10.73
CA GLY A 151 -16.38 -13.93 -11.97
C GLY A 151 -16.88 -13.08 -13.15
N SER A 152 -16.98 -11.78 -12.96
CA SER A 152 -17.37 -10.85 -14.03
C SER A 152 -16.16 -10.16 -14.65
#